data_41fb3bb4a386155bf192530859836264
#
_entry.id   41fb3bb4a386155bf192530859836264
#
_cell.length_a   1.000
_cell.length_b   1.000
_cell.length_c   1.000
_cell.angle_alpha   90.00
_cell.angle_beta   90.00
_cell.angle_gamma   90.00
#
_symmetry.space_group_name_H-M   'P 1'
#
loop_
_entity.id
_entity.type
_entity.pdbx_description
1 polymer ?
#
loop_
_entity_poly.entity_id
_entity_poly.type
_entity_poly.pdbx_seq_one_letter_code
_entity_poly.pdbx_strand_id
1 'polypeptide(L)'
;MKRRRLLQSLLAGLALQPFLAASANVRIRQARAWNSSESWRLVLELDGPPRYRTFSLQAPERLILDLPDAQLLATLSELPLDGPVRAIRSGQLGGGGTRIVLDLRQAVR
;
A
#
# COMPACT_ATOMS: atom_id res chain seq x y z
N MET A 1 -4.10 -10.78 -19.80
CA MET A 1 -3.63 -10.57 -18.59
C MET A 1 -4.40 -9.58 -17.85
N LYS A 2 -4.70 -9.79 -16.63
CA LYS A 2 -5.47 -8.92 -15.94
C LYS A 2 -4.74 -8.09 -15.04
N ARG A 3 -5.05 -6.84 -14.95
CA ARG A 3 -4.48 -5.98 -14.02
C ARG A 3 -5.46 -5.73 -12.97
N ARG A 4 -5.06 -5.63 -11.74
CA ARG A 4 -5.92 -5.30 -10.67
C ARG A 4 -5.52 -4.01 -10.06
N ARG A 5 -6.47 -3.26 -9.56
CA ARG A 5 -6.21 -2.08 -8.83
C ARG A 5 -6.53 -2.30 -7.41
N LEU A 6 -5.64 -1.94 -6.55
CA LEU A 6 -5.88 -1.95 -5.15
C LEU A 6 -6.17 -0.56 -4.74
N LEU A 7 -7.39 -0.30 -4.36
CA LEU A 7 -7.73 0.97 -3.88
C LEU A 7 -7.64 0.92 -2.44
N GLN A 8 -6.68 1.61 -1.90
CA GLN A 8 -6.50 1.49 -0.54
C GLN A 8 -7.30 2.46 0.20
N SER A 9 -8.46 2.21 0.46
CA SER A 9 -9.17 3.08 1.27
C SER A 9 -9.31 2.52 2.60
N LEU A 10 -8.51 1.69 2.95
CA LEU A 10 -8.47 1.27 4.22
C LEU A 10 -9.61 0.61 4.72
N LEU A 11 -10.16 -0.23 4.01
CA LEU A 11 -11.09 -0.91 4.54
C LEU A 11 -10.58 -1.84 5.28
N ALA A 12 -10.77 -1.91 6.33
CA ALA A 12 -10.14 -2.69 7.06
C ALA A 12 -10.55 -3.96 7.02
N GLY A 13 -11.23 -4.46 6.89
CA GLY A 13 -11.55 -5.68 7.10
C GLY A 13 -10.92 -6.70 6.47
N LEU A 14 -9.85 -6.93 6.55
CA LEU A 14 -9.22 -7.80 5.94
C LEU A 14 -9.39 -9.08 6.30
N ALA A 15 -9.73 -9.93 5.56
CA ALA A 15 -9.75 -11.20 5.92
C ALA A 15 -8.53 -11.82 5.82
N LEU A 16 -8.14 -12.58 6.69
CA LEU A 16 -7.02 -13.20 6.60
C LEU A 16 -7.20 -14.37 5.87
N GLN A 17 -6.70 -14.55 4.79
CA GLN A 17 -6.78 -15.69 4.10
C GLN A 17 -5.77 -16.59 4.36
N PRO A 18 -5.98 -17.79 4.45
CA PRO A 18 -4.95 -18.70 4.64
C PRO A 18 -4.25 -18.76 3.38
N PHE A 19 -3.01 -18.82 3.40
CA PHE A 19 -2.29 -18.64 2.38
C PHE A 19 -1.91 -19.82 1.75
N LEU A 20 -2.23 -20.08 0.64
CA LEU A 20 -1.86 -21.13 0.05
C LEU A 20 -0.82 -21.02 -0.75
N ALA A 21 -0.01 -20.85 -0.49
CA ALA A 21 1.05 -20.87 -1.13
C ALA A 21 1.37 -20.45 -2.27
N ALA A 22 1.13 -20.64 -2.98
CA ALA A 22 1.53 -20.34 -4.05
C ALA A 22 1.98 -19.17 -4.35
N SER A 23 2.38 -18.58 -3.95
CA SER A 23 2.88 -17.45 -4.11
C SER A 23 3.26 -17.03 -5.34
N ALA A 24 2.47 -16.71 -6.10
CA ALA A 24 2.85 -16.09 -7.18
C ALA A 24 3.36 -14.82 -6.90
N ASN A 25 4.37 -14.44 -7.43
CA ASN A 25 4.89 -13.15 -7.27
C ASN A 25 4.02 -12.20 -8.02
N VAL A 26 3.55 -11.20 -7.34
CA VAL A 26 2.73 -10.17 -7.90
C VAL A 26 3.59 -8.94 -8.05
N ARG A 27 3.40 -8.17 -9.10
CA ARG A 27 4.19 -6.97 -9.28
C ARG A 27 3.31 -5.76 -9.20
N ILE A 28 3.77 -4.75 -8.46
CA ILE A 28 3.09 -3.48 -8.34
C ILE A 28 3.66 -2.64 -9.46
N ARG A 29 2.90 -2.47 -10.53
CA ARG A 29 3.43 -1.86 -11.71
C ARG A 29 3.27 -0.37 -11.77
N GLN A 30 2.26 0.16 -11.16
CA GLN A 30 2.05 1.58 -11.12
C GLN A 30 1.43 2.00 -9.83
N ALA A 31 1.68 3.23 -9.45
CA ALA A 31 1.09 3.81 -8.27
C ALA A 31 0.62 5.20 -8.63
N ARG A 32 -0.53 5.56 -8.14
CA ARG A 32 -1.07 6.89 -8.33
C ARG A 32 -1.69 7.35 -7.04
N ALA A 33 -1.64 8.63 -6.80
CA ALA A 33 -2.24 9.18 -5.61
C ALA A 33 -2.83 10.53 -5.91
N TRP A 34 -3.87 10.88 -5.21
CA TRP A 34 -4.40 12.21 -5.29
C TRP A 34 -5.17 12.55 -4.02
N ASN A 35 -5.27 13.83 -3.82
CA ASN A 35 -5.88 14.36 -2.63
C ASN A 35 -7.13 15.10 -3.02
N SER A 36 -8.20 14.84 -2.31
CA SER A 36 -9.40 15.63 -2.48
C SER A 36 -9.66 16.35 -1.17
N SER A 37 -10.72 17.11 -1.11
CA SER A 37 -10.97 17.90 0.08
C SER A 37 -11.18 17.04 1.31
N GLU A 38 -11.55 15.81 1.12
CA GLU A 38 -11.85 15.00 2.27
C GLU A 38 -11.05 13.75 2.38
N SER A 39 -10.25 13.42 1.43
CA SER A 39 -9.50 12.18 1.52
C SER A 39 -8.28 12.21 0.64
N TRP A 40 -7.37 11.35 0.94
CA TRP A 40 -6.20 11.12 0.12
C TRP A 40 -6.30 9.67 -0.33
N ARG A 41 -6.03 9.42 -1.59
CA ARG A 41 -6.21 8.09 -2.12
C ARG A 41 -4.97 7.59 -2.82
N LEU A 42 -4.59 6.39 -2.51
CA LEU A 42 -3.49 5.73 -3.17
C LEU A 42 -4.05 4.57 -3.96
N VAL A 43 -3.70 4.48 -5.22
CA VAL A 43 -4.12 3.38 -6.06
C VAL A 43 -2.90 2.67 -6.59
N LEU A 44 -2.83 1.40 -6.36
CA LEU A 44 -1.76 0.58 -6.85
C LEU A 44 -2.30 -0.35 -7.92
N GLU A 45 -1.59 -0.45 -9.04
CA GLU A 45 -1.97 -1.38 -10.09
C GLU A 45 -1.04 -2.56 -10.04
N LEU A 46 -1.62 -3.72 -9.89
CA LEU A 46 -0.84 -4.94 -9.75
C LEU A 46 -1.19 -5.90 -10.86
N ASP A 47 -0.33 -6.84 -11.14
CA ASP A 47 -0.58 -7.78 -12.20
C ASP A 47 -1.16 -9.10 -11.66
N GLY A 48 -1.64 -9.10 -10.47
CA GLY A 48 -2.33 -10.26 -9.93
C GLY A 48 -2.94 -9.90 -8.59
N PRO A 49 -3.71 -10.78 -8.01
CA PRO A 49 -4.36 -10.49 -6.75
C PRO A 49 -3.33 -10.50 -5.61
N PRO A 50 -3.31 -9.48 -4.80
CA PRO A 50 -2.33 -9.43 -3.74
C PRO A 50 -2.85 -9.98 -2.44
N ARG A 51 -1.93 -10.42 -1.61
CA ARG A 51 -2.23 -10.53 -0.21
C ARG A 51 -1.73 -9.25 0.38
N TYR A 52 -2.45 -8.69 1.32
CA TYR A 52 -1.99 -7.47 1.94
C TYR A 52 -2.60 -7.31 3.32
N ARG A 53 -2.00 -6.46 4.10
CA ARG A 53 -2.61 -6.05 5.35
C ARG A 53 -2.19 -4.64 5.63
N THR A 54 -3.04 -3.92 6.37
CA THR A 54 -2.74 -2.56 6.75
C THR A 54 -2.85 -2.42 8.26
N PHE A 55 -2.06 -1.55 8.82
CA PHE A 55 -2.18 -1.22 10.22
C PHE A 55 -1.55 0.14 10.45
N SER A 56 -1.88 0.76 11.54
CA SER A 56 -1.34 2.07 11.82
C SER A 56 -0.47 2.03 13.05
N LEU A 57 0.49 2.92 13.09
CA LEU A 57 1.37 3.08 14.23
C LEU A 57 1.32 4.53 14.64
N GLN A 58 1.65 4.78 15.89
CA GLN A 58 1.62 6.11 16.43
C GLN A 58 2.99 6.54 16.85
N ALA A 59 3.15 7.83 17.03
CA ALA A 59 4.35 8.45 17.56
C ALA A 59 5.60 8.12 16.76
N PRO A 60 5.68 8.46 15.53
CA PRO A 60 4.76 9.32 14.78
C PRO A 60 3.67 8.53 14.09
N GLU A 61 2.67 9.25 13.63
CA GLU A 61 1.56 8.60 12.98
C GLU A 61 1.97 8.07 11.63
N ARG A 62 1.72 6.81 11.41
CA ARG A 62 2.08 6.16 10.17
C ARG A 62 1.05 5.13 9.81
N LEU A 63 0.85 4.93 8.54
CA LEU A 63 0.00 3.87 8.06
C LEU A 63 0.88 2.92 7.26
N ILE A 64 0.80 1.67 7.56
CA ILE A 64 1.65 0.66 6.95
C ILE A 64 0.82 -0.23 6.06
N LEU A 65 1.30 -0.48 4.86
CA LEU A 65 0.69 -1.43 3.96
C LEU A 65 1.73 -2.48 3.63
N ASP A 66 1.47 -3.70 4.01
CA ASP A 66 2.36 -4.81 3.73
C ASP A 66 1.78 -5.68 2.63
N LEU A 67 2.59 -5.98 1.64
CA LEU A 67 2.22 -6.85 0.54
C LEU A 67 3.26 -7.96 0.45
N PRO A 68 3.06 -9.02 1.17
CA PRO A 68 4.11 -10.02 1.35
C PRO A 68 4.59 -10.69 0.08
N ASP A 69 3.75 -10.75 -0.94
CA ASP A 69 4.17 -11.42 -2.14
C ASP A 69 4.38 -10.48 -3.30
N ALA A 70 4.39 -9.20 -3.06
CA ALA A 70 4.44 -8.25 -4.15
C ALA A 70 5.80 -7.60 -4.27
N GLN A 71 6.22 -7.39 -5.48
CA GLN A 71 7.46 -6.71 -5.74
C GLN A 71 7.16 -5.34 -6.27
N LEU A 72 7.79 -4.34 -5.75
CA LEU A 72 7.51 -2.97 -6.14
C LEU A 72 8.32 -2.58 -7.34
N LEU A 73 7.66 -2.35 -8.46
CA LEU A 73 8.31 -1.84 -9.64
C LEU A 73 7.95 -0.39 -9.89
N ALA A 74 6.93 0.10 -9.25
CA ALA A 74 6.50 1.47 -9.44
C ALA A 74 7.37 2.42 -8.66
N THR A 75 7.41 3.66 -9.09
CA THR A 75 8.13 4.69 -8.39
C THR A 75 7.17 5.43 -7.49
N LEU A 76 7.49 5.52 -6.22
CA LEU A 76 6.63 6.21 -5.29
C LEU A 76 7.06 7.64 -5.02
N SER A 77 8.28 7.97 -5.36
CA SER A 77 8.80 9.28 -4.98
C SER A 77 8.17 10.43 -5.73
N GLU A 78 7.43 10.15 -6.79
CA GLU A 78 6.83 11.21 -7.54
C GLU A 78 5.36 11.40 -7.27
N LEU A 79 4.83 10.72 -6.29
CA LEU A 79 3.43 10.85 -5.98
C LEU A 79 3.15 12.15 -5.24
N PRO A 80 2.02 12.77 -5.48
CA PRO A 80 1.71 14.03 -4.79
C PRO A 80 1.44 13.81 -3.32
N LEU A 81 2.07 14.58 -2.48
CA LEU A 81 1.96 14.41 -1.07
C LEU A 81 1.32 15.62 -0.45
N ASP A 82 0.04 15.70 -0.49
CA ASP A 82 -0.66 16.80 0.11
C ASP A 82 -1.59 16.27 1.17
N GLY A 83 -2.21 17.13 1.89
CA GLY A 83 -3.21 16.73 2.88
C GLY A 83 -2.60 15.91 3.99
N PRO A 84 -3.19 14.81 4.33
CA PRO A 84 -2.76 14.07 5.51
C PRO A 84 -1.45 13.31 5.36
N VAL A 85 -0.95 13.17 4.14
CA VAL A 85 0.22 12.34 3.93
C VAL A 85 1.44 13.22 3.74
N ARG A 86 2.44 13.03 4.60
CA ARG A 86 3.62 13.83 4.56
C ARG A 86 4.73 13.17 3.76
N ALA A 87 4.78 11.91 3.73
CA ALA A 87 5.84 11.18 3.01
C ALA A 87 5.41 9.77 2.72
N ILE A 88 5.95 9.20 1.68
CA ILE A 88 5.75 7.81 1.35
C ILE A 88 7.10 7.15 1.27
N ARG A 89 7.25 6.02 1.91
CA ARG A 89 8.49 5.28 1.87
C ARG A 89 8.20 3.82 1.57
N SER A 90 9.15 3.11 1.06
CA SER A 90 8.98 1.70 0.84
C SER A 90 10.20 0.95 1.31
N GLY A 91 10.02 -0.30 1.59
CA GLY A 91 11.11 -1.17 1.98
C GLY A 91 10.74 -2.59 1.67
N GLN A 92 11.65 -3.48 1.91
CA GLN A 92 11.38 -4.87 1.69
C GLN A 92 11.00 -5.53 2.98
N LEU A 93 10.05 -6.45 2.88
CA LEU A 93 9.75 -7.29 4.00
C LEU A 93 10.68 -8.46 3.97
N GLY A 94 10.92 -9.03 5.09
CA GLY A 94 11.71 -10.23 5.13
C GLY A 94 10.99 -11.26 4.29
N GLY A 95 11.63 -11.91 3.43
CA GLY A 95 10.99 -12.88 2.60
C GLY A 95 10.60 -12.40 1.24
N GLY A 96 10.82 -11.15 0.94
CA GLY A 96 10.67 -10.71 -0.43
C GLY A 96 9.50 -9.87 -0.79
N GLY A 97 8.70 -9.51 0.12
CA GLY A 97 7.57 -8.64 -0.18
C GLY A 97 7.90 -7.17 -0.04
N THR A 98 6.89 -6.36 -0.13
CA THR A 98 7.04 -4.92 -0.07
C THR A 98 6.25 -4.34 1.09
N ARG A 99 6.85 -3.40 1.76
CA ARG A 99 6.17 -2.60 2.78
C ARG A 99 6.11 -1.16 2.29
N ILE A 100 4.95 -0.56 2.32
CA ILE A 100 4.79 0.84 1.99
C ILE A 100 4.37 1.56 3.26
N VAL A 101 5.06 2.63 3.58
CA VAL A 101 4.79 3.39 4.78
C VAL A 101 4.35 4.78 4.39
N LEU A 102 3.19 5.18 4.89
CA LEU A 102 2.71 6.52 4.69
C LEU A 102 2.91 7.27 6.01
N ASP A 103 3.77 8.26 5.97
CA ASP A 103 3.96 9.10 7.14
C ASP A 103 2.88 10.16 7.13
N LEU A 104 2.18 10.31 8.22
CA LEU A 104 0.99 11.14 8.27
C LEU A 104 1.21 12.38 9.09
N ARG A 105 0.47 13.43 8.74
CA ARG A 105 0.53 14.65 9.50
C ARG A 105 -0.36 14.59 10.70
N GLN A 106 -1.32 13.69 10.68
CA GLN A 106 -2.23 13.57 11.79
C GLN A 106 -2.83 12.20 11.74
N ALA A 107 -3.48 11.81 12.76
CA ALA A 107 -4.08 10.49 12.83
C ALA A 107 -5.18 10.37 11.80
N VAL A 108 -5.31 9.17 11.22
CA VAL A 108 -6.31 8.93 10.25
C VAL A 108 -7.27 7.94 10.82
N ARG A 109 -8.52 8.12 10.57
CA ARG A 109 -9.49 7.23 11.10
C ARG A 109 -10.08 6.35 10.11
#